data_ed88618d82188db34f4ed453ff77d478
#
_entry.id   ed88618d82188db34f4ed453ff77d478
#
_cell.length_a   1.000
_cell.length_b   1.000
_cell.length_c   1.000
_cell.angle_alpha   90.00
_cell.angle_beta   90.00
_cell.angle_gamma   90.00
#
_symmetry.space_group_name_H-M   'P 1'
#
loop_
_entity.id
_entity.type
_entity.pdbx_description
1 polymer ?
#
loop_
_entity_poly.entity_id
_entity_poly.type
_entity_poly.pdbx_seq_one_letter_code
_entity_poly.pdbx_strand_id
1 'polypeptide(L)'
;MPHNIDKRDRATLFRTRLGEVLEHRGMSRSALSRAVGVDRSTISQLLKGQGTRLPNAQVVGECAATLGVSADWLLGLTEHRESAADLLASSMTMPHASRALEDEQIFNWHQEATGYKIRHVPATLPDMLKTHDMLVWEYSPQLGRSAEQAIGATQDRLDWLRANNSDYEMAIPLHEMASFARAEGYYTGLPADIRRAQIDWMLELHDQLYPSLRLFLFDARRLFSAPISIFGPLLAVLYLGRNYLAFRDKERVQGLIGHFDWLVRESEVSPRDVPEYLRGLRGQIG
;
A
#
# COMPACT_ATOMS: atom_id res chain seq x y z
N MET A 1 -3.35 9.54 24.76
CA MET A 1 -3.03 9.99 26.13
C MET A 1 -2.31 8.85 26.82
N PRO A 2 -1.08 9.01 27.33
CA PRO A 2 -0.43 7.93 28.08
C PRO A 2 -1.24 7.70 29.35
N HIS A 3 -1.86 6.53 29.46
CA HIS A 3 -2.50 6.09 30.70
C HIS A 3 -1.39 5.89 31.74
N ASN A 4 -1.39 6.72 32.75
CA ASN A 4 -0.53 6.53 33.92
C ASN A 4 -1.09 5.35 34.72
N ILE A 5 -0.73 4.12 34.32
CA ILE A 5 -1.14 2.88 35.00
C ILE A 5 -0.36 2.79 36.30
N ASP A 6 -1.05 2.60 37.44
CA ASP A 6 -0.41 2.39 38.75
C ASP A 6 0.53 1.17 38.70
N LYS A 7 1.56 1.21 39.52
CA LYS A 7 2.59 0.14 39.61
C LYS A 7 1.98 -1.24 39.90
N ARG A 8 0.89 -1.31 40.67
CA ARG A 8 0.18 -2.56 40.96
C ARG A 8 -0.54 -3.11 39.71
N ASP A 9 -1.23 -2.23 39.03
CA ASP A 9 -1.98 -2.58 37.81
C ASP A 9 -1.02 -3.02 36.71
N ARG A 10 0.11 -2.32 36.54
CA ARG A 10 1.16 -2.70 35.61
C ARG A 10 1.76 -4.08 35.91
N ALA A 11 2.02 -4.39 37.19
CA ALA A 11 2.53 -5.71 37.58
C ALA A 11 1.49 -6.81 37.35
N THR A 12 0.21 -6.50 37.51
CA THR A 12 -0.89 -7.44 37.22
C THR A 12 -1.03 -7.67 35.76
N LEU A 13 -1.04 -6.61 34.95
CA LEU A 13 -1.11 -6.68 33.50
C LEU A 13 0.06 -7.49 32.92
N PHE A 14 1.28 -7.24 33.39
CA PHE A 14 2.47 -8.01 32.98
C PHE A 14 2.28 -9.52 33.21
N ARG A 15 1.78 -9.91 34.38
CA ARG A 15 1.52 -11.32 34.72
C ARG A 15 0.47 -11.94 33.83
N THR A 16 -0.62 -11.24 33.62
CA THR A 16 -1.72 -11.70 32.77
C THR A 16 -1.22 -11.94 31.34
N ARG A 17 -0.57 -10.93 30.74
CA ARG A 17 -0.04 -11.01 29.37
C ARG A 17 1.03 -12.08 29.21
N LEU A 18 1.94 -12.20 30.20
CA LEU A 18 2.95 -13.27 30.20
C LEU A 18 2.31 -14.67 30.27
N GLY A 19 1.29 -14.84 31.11
CA GLY A 19 0.54 -16.10 31.22
C GLY A 19 -0.18 -16.48 29.96
N GLU A 20 -0.91 -15.56 29.37
CA GLU A 20 -1.62 -15.74 28.09
C GLU A 20 -0.70 -16.16 26.94
N VAL A 21 0.48 -15.52 26.83
CA VAL A 21 1.43 -15.85 25.77
C VAL A 21 2.05 -17.24 25.97
N LEU A 22 2.37 -17.59 27.21
CA LEU A 22 2.89 -18.93 27.53
C LEU A 22 1.88 -20.01 27.17
N GLU A 23 0.62 -19.80 27.51
CA GLU A 23 -0.47 -20.73 27.18
C GLU A 23 -0.67 -20.85 25.68
N HIS A 24 -0.75 -19.72 24.99
CA HIS A 24 -0.93 -19.67 23.54
C HIS A 24 0.22 -20.37 22.76
N ARG A 25 1.47 -20.27 23.28
CA ARG A 25 2.63 -20.92 22.67
C ARG A 25 2.87 -22.35 23.16
N GLY A 26 2.08 -22.85 24.09
CA GLY A 26 2.27 -24.17 24.71
C GLY A 26 3.62 -24.29 25.45
N MET A 27 4.24 -23.16 25.85
CA MET A 27 5.57 -23.14 26.45
C MET A 27 5.46 -23.34 27.97
N SER A 28 6.22 -24.31 28.51
CA SER A 28 6.27 -24.54 29.95
C SER A 28 7.11 -23.47 30.66
N ARG A 29 6.79 -23.21 31.95
CA ARG A 29 7.57 -22.30 32.84
C ARG A 29 9.05 -22.69 32.91
N SER A 30 9.34 -23.98 32.88
CA SER A 30 10.72 -24.50 32.90
C SER A 30 11.43 -24.28 31.54
N ALA A 31 10.71 -24.29 30.44
CA ALA A 31 11.27 -23.94 29.13
C ALA A 31 11.59 -22.43 29.08
N LEU A 32 10.65 -21.58 29.53
CA LEU A 32 10.87 -20.14 29.59
C LEU A 32 12.05 -19.79 30.52
N SER A 33 12.12 -20.36 31.70
CA SER A 33 13.22 -20.05 32.67
C SER A 33 14.60 -20.36 32.08
N ARG A 34 14.73 -21.49 31.36
CA ARG A 34 15.98 -21.85 30.66
C ARG A 34 16.31 -20.88 29.53
N ALA A 35 15.33 -20.51 28.74
CA ALA A 35 15.52 -19.58 27.62
C ALA A 35 15.90 -18.17 28.06
N VAL A 36 15.29 -17.70 29.15
CA VAL A 36 15.53 -16.36 29.73
C VAL A 36 16.78 -16.33 30.64
N GLY A 37 17.35 -17.50 30.99
CA GLY A 37 18.54 -17.57 31.84
C GLY A 37 18.28 -17.26 33.32
N VAL A 38 17.08 -17.55 33.82
CA VAL A 38 16.72 -17.32 35.23
C VAL A 38 16.20 -18.60 35.90
N ASP A 39 16.19 -18.64 37.24
CA ASP A 39 15.65 -19.79 37.95
C ASP A 39 14.15 -19.98 37.72
N ARG A 40 13.72 -21.25 37.68
CA ARG A 40 12.30 -21.61 37.57
C ARG A 40 11.43 -20.97 38.65
N SER A 41 11.99 -20.79 39.86
CA SER A 41 11.33 -20.12 40.96
C SER A 41 11.00 -18.66 40.62
N THR A 42 11.92 -17.96 39.91
CA THR A 42 11.73 -16.58 39.44
C THR A 42 10.53 -16.48 38.50
N ILE A 43 10.47 -17.31 37.47
CA ILE A 43 9.31 -17.33 36.55
C ILE A 43 8.02 -17.71 37.29
N SER A 44 8.09 -18.66 38.21
CA SER A 44 6.91 -19.05 38.99
C SER A 44 6.41 -17.93 39.91
N GLN A 45 7.32 -17.16 40.52
CA GLN A 45 6.98 -15.98 41.32
C GLN A 45 6.40 -14.85 40.48
N LEU A 46 6.95 -14.61 39.27
CA LEU A 46 6.42 -13.62 38.33
C LEU A 46 4.98 -13.95 37.90
N LEU A 47 4.65 -15.22 37.71
CA LEU A 47 3.31 -15.65 37.29
C LEU A 47 2.30 -15.80 38.44
N LYS A 48 2.74 -16.16 39.63
CA LYS A 48 1.84 -16.45 40.78
C LYS A 48 1.81 -15.35 41.82
N GLY A 49 2.76 -14.40 41.79
CA GLY A 49 2.92 -13.41 42.87
C GLY A 49 1.74 -12.44 42.95
N GLN A 50 1.31 -12.16 44.16
CA GLN A 50 0.34 -11.09 44.48
C GLN A 50 1.04 -9.73 44.67
N GLY A 51 2.35 -9.64 44.41
CA GLY A 51 3.17 -8.46 44.66
C GLY A 51 3.12 -7.41 43.54
N THR A 52 3.52 -6.19 43.89
CA THR A 52 3.65 -5.04 42.99
C THR A 52 4.99 -5.02 42.23
N ARG A 53 5.81 -6.09 42.34
CA ARG A 53 7.16 -6.12 41.82
C ARG A 53 7.15 -6.59 40.35
N LEU A 54 7.64 -5.72 39.50
CA LEU A 54 7.97 -6.06 38.12
C LEU A 54 9.37 -6.70 38.04
N PRO A 55 9.64 -7.58 37.05
CA PRO A 55 11.00 -8.03 36.80
C PRO A 55 11.90 -6.85 36.37
N ASN A 56 13.21 -7.04 36.44
CA ASN A 56 14.14 -6.04 35.86
C ASN A 56 14.04 -5.99 34.35
N ALA A 57 14.59 -4.93 33.73
CA ALA A 57 14.48 -4.70 32.29
C ALA A 57 15.07 -5.84 31.47
N GLN A 58 16.17 -6.48 31.93
CA GLN A 58 16.78 -7.60 31.25
C GLN A 58 15.82 -8.79 31.15
N VAL A 59 15.21 -9.18 32.25
CA VAL A 59 14.24 -10.30 32.29
C VAL A 59 13.00 -9.99 31.44
N VAL A 60 12.53 -8.74 31.42
CA VAL A 60 11.44 -8.31 30.53
C VAL A 60 11.84 -8.49 29.07
N GLY A 61 13.02 -7.99 28.70
CA GLY A 61 13.55 -8.09 27.34
C GLY A 61 13.73 -9.54 26.89
N GLU A 62 14.33 -10.38 27.71
CA GLU A 62 14.53 -11.81 27.41
C GLU A 62 13.20 -12.58 27.31
N CYS A 63 12.22 -12.27 28.17
CA CYS A 63 10.86 -12.82 28.04
C CYS A 63 10.21 -12.39 26.72
N ALA A 64 10.31 -11.12 26.36
CA ALA A 64 9.77 -10.58 25.13
C ALA A 64 10.39 -11.25 23.90
N ALA A 65 11.72 -11.33 23.84
CA ALA A 65 12.46 -11.96 22.75
C ALA A 65 12.13 -13.47 22.62
N THR A 66 12.16 -14.19 23.75
CA THR A 66 11.86 -15.64 23.77
C THR A 66 10.42 -15.95 23.33
N LEU A 67 9.48 -15.09 23.71
CA LEU A 67 8.06 -15.27 23.41
C LEU A 67 7.64 -14.60 22.10
N GLY A 68 8.54 -13.85 21.42
CA GLY A 68 8.23 -13.12 20.19
C GLY A 68 7.09 -12.13 20.38
N VAL A 69 7.19 -11.31 21.42
CA VAL A 69 6.22 -10.25 21.73
C VAL A 69 6.95 -8.96 22.10
N SER A 70 6.25 -7.84 22.04
CA SER A 70 6.81 -6.55 22.46
C SER A 70 7.02 -6.47 23.98
N ALA A 71 8.18 -5.99 24.40
CA ALA A 71 8.43 -5.65 25.81
C ALA A 71 7.48 -4.54 26.29
N ASP A 72 7.19 -3.57 25.42
CA ASP A 72 6.24 -2.48 25.70
C ASP A 72 4.82 -3.02 25.92
N TRP A 73 4.43 -4.02 25.15
CA TRP A 73 3.14 -4.69 25.34
C TRP A 73 3.11 -5.45 26.66
N LEU A 74 4.14 -6.22 26.98
CA LEU A 74 4.20 -6.91 28.30
C LEU A 74 4.09 -5.94 29.45
N LEU A 75 4.66 -4.72 29.31
CA LEU A 75 4.61 -3.67 30.34
C LEU A 75 3.36 -2.79 30.30
N GLY A 76 2.45 -3.00 29.33
CA GLY A 76 1.23 -2.20 29.19
C GLY A 76 1.48 -0.77 28.69
N LEU A 77 2.54 -0.56 27.93
CA LEU A 77 2.86 0.72 27.27
C LEU A 77 2.22 0.81 25.89
N THR A 78 1.84 -0.32 25.31
CA THR A 78 1.09 -0.44 24.05
C THR A 78 0.09 -1.59 24.14
N GLU A 79 -0.96 -1.52 23.32
CA GLU A 79 -1.91 -2.62 23.12
C GLU A 79 -1.47 -3.58 22.00
N HIS A 80 -0.45 -3.24 21.22
CA HIS A 80 0.09 -4.06 20.14
C HIS A 80 1.06 -5.11 20.69
N ARG A 81 0.72 -6.39 20.48
CA ARG A 81 1.48 -7.54 20.96
C ARG A 81 2.83 -7.70 20.27
N GLU A 82 2.89 -7.36 18.99
CA GLU A 82 4.12 -7.41 18.20
C GLU A 82 5.02 -6.21 18.50
N SER A 83 6.34 -6.36 18.32
CA SER A 83 7.25 -5.22 18.42
C SER A 83 6.96 -4.22 17.27
N ALA A 84 7.28 -2.94 17.48
CA ALA A 84 7.18 -1.95 16.41
C ALA A 84 7.98 -2.35 15.16
N ALA A 85 9.12 -3.04 15.35
CA ALA A 85 9.93 -3.59 14.26
C ALA A 85 9.21 -4.74 13.53
N ASP A 86 8.54 -5.65 14.26
CA ASP A 86 7.77 -6.75 13.67
C ASP A 86 6.52 -6.25 12.98
N LEU A 87 5.84 -5.26 13.56
CA LEU A 87 4.70 -4.57 12.94
C LEU A 87 5.13 -3.86 11.65
N LEU A 88 6.27 -3.19 11.65
CA LEU A 88 6.85 -2.61 10.45
C LEU A 88 7.25 -3.71 9.45
N ALA A 89 7.91 -4.77 9.88
CA ALA A 89 8.31 -5.87 9.00
C ALA A 89 7.12 -6.64 8.43
N SER A 90 6.06 -6.85 9.19
CA SER A 90 4.84 -7.55 8.75
C SER A 90 3.90 -6.65 7.95
N SER A 91 3.89 -5.34 8.22
CA SER A 91 3.11 -4.36 7.45
C SER A 91 3.85 -3.86 6.20
N MET A 92 5.16 -4.14 6.09
CA MET A 92 6.02 -3.77 4.99
C MET A 92 6.57 -5.03 4.33
N THR A 93 5.78 -5.70 3.51
CA THR A 93 6.37 -6.62 2.54
C THR A 93 7.06 -5.76 1.47
N MET A 94 8.38 -5.90 1.35
CA MET A 94 9.15 -5.36 0.23
C MET A 94 9.48 -6.55 -0.70
N PRO A 95 8.55 -7.01 -1.54
CA PRO A 95 8.88 -8.02 -2.52
C PRO A 95 9.86 -7.41 -3.51
N HIS A 96 11.04 -8.00 -3.59
CA HIS A 96 11.98 -7.74 -4.66
C HIS A 96 11.39 -8.40 -5.90
N ALA A 97 10.74 -7.65 -6.75
CA ALA A 97 10.15 -8.19 -7.97
C ALA A 97 10.99 -7.76 -9.18
N SER A 98 11.38 -8.75 -10.00
CA SER A 98 11.59 -8.47 -11.43
C SER A 98 10.26 -7.92 -11.97
N ARG A 99 10.28 -6.98 -12.90
CA ARG A 99 9.07 -6.31 -13.43
C ARG A 99 7.93 -7.28 -13.84
N ALA A 100 8.25 -8.49 -14.29
CA ALA A 100 7.27 -9.50 -14.63
C ALA A 100 6.52 -10.09 -13.42
N LEU A 101 7.20 -10.26 -12.28
CA LEU A 101 6.58 -10.68 -11.01
C LEU A 101 5.74 -9.55 -10.38
N GLU A 102 6.09 -8.28 -10.68
CA GLU A 102 5.31 -7.12 -10.25
C GLU A 102 3.91 -7.11 -10.86
N ASP A 103 3.77 -7.43 -12.14
CA ASP A 103 2.47 -7.45 -12.81
C ASP A 103 1.57 -8.55 -12.29
N GLU A 104 2.12 -9.74 -12.06
CA GLU A 104 1.38 -10.86 -11.46
C GLU A 104 0.89 -10.52 -10.05
N GLN A 105 1.76 -9.88 -9.25
CA GLN A 105 1.38 -9.46 -7.90
C GLN A 105 0.30 -8.37 -7.92
N ILE A 106 0.42 -7.37 -8.80
CA ILE A 106 -0.60 -6.33 -8.97
C ILE A 106 -1.91 -6.93 -9.45
N PHE A 107 -1.87 -7.89 -10.37
CA PHE A 107 -3.06 -8.58 -10.86
C PHE A 107 -3.74 -9.40 -9.76
N ASN A 108 -2.98 -10.10 -8.92
CA ASN A 108 -3.50 -10.82 -7.75
C ASN A 108 -4.22 -9.86 -6.78
N TRP A 109 -3.68 -8.65 -6.54
CA TRP A 109 -4.33 -7.65 -5.71
C TRP A 109 -5.64 -7.10 -6.32
N HIS A 110 -5.70 -6.99 -7.64
CA HIS A 110 -6.96 -6.64 -8.32
C HIS A 110 -8.00 -7.74 -8.14
N GLN A 111 -7.61 -9.01 -8.28
CA GLN A 111 -8.52 -10.14 -8.04
C GLN A 111 -9.00 -10.20 -6.59
N GLU A 112 -8.11 -10.02 -5.62
CA GLU A 112 -8.44 -9.98 -4.19
C GLU A 112 -9.48 -8.87 -3.89
N ALA A 113 -9.37 -7.74 -4.59
CA ALA A 113 -10.25 -6.58 -4.42
C ALA A 113 -11.49 -6.58 -5.34
N THR A 114 -11.82 -7.70 -5.98
CA THR A 114 -13.02 -7.80 -6.82
C THR A 114 -14.27 -7.37 -6.06
N GLY A 115 -15.07 -6.47 -6.66
CA GLY A 115 -16.27 -5.88 -6.06
C GLY A 115 -16.01 -4.67 -5.14
N TYR A 116 -14.75 -4.35 -4.86
CA TYR A 116 -14.38 -3.13 -4.15
C TYR A 116 -13.89 -2.05 -5.12
N LYS A 117 -14.00 -0.80 -4.68
CA LYS A 117 -13.44 0.34 -5.39
C LYS A 117 -11.91 0.30 -5.33
N ILE A 118 -11.25 0.45 -6.48
CA ILE A 118 -9.81 0.62 -6.60
C ILE A 118 -9.51 2.10 -6.83
N ARG A 119 -8.53 2.63 -6.11
CA ARG A 119 -8.06 4.01 -6.18
C ARG A 119 -6.59 4.03 -6.57
N HIS A 120 -6.22 4.86 -7.51
CA HIS A 120 -4.86 4.88 -8.04
C HIS A 120 -4.36 6.30 -8.30
N VAL A 121 -3.20 6.62 -7.77
CA VAL A 121 -2.40 7.79 -8.17
C VAL A 121 -1.19 7.24 -8.91
N PRO A 122 -1.10 7.38 -10.22
CA PRO A 122 0.00 6.84 -11.02
C PRO A 122 1.26 7.71 -10.92
N ALA A 123 2.43 7.10 -11.20
CA ALA A 123 3.70 7.83 -11.33
C ALA A 123 3.84 8.53 -12.69
N THR A 124 3.30 7.91 -13.75
CA THR A 124 3.24 8.39 -15.13
C THR A 124 1.88 8.01 -15.69
N LEU A 125 1.62 8.21 -16.98
CA LEU A 125 0.38 7.73 -17.60
C LEU A 125 0.18 6.24 -17.30
N PRO A 126 -0.97 5.82 -16.72
CA PRO A 126 -1.18 4.43 -16.30
C PRO A 126 -1.16 3.46 -17.50
N ASP A 127 -0.46 2.33 -17.35
CA ASP A 127 -0.33 1.33 -18.42
C ASP A 127 -1.68 0.87 -18.97
N MET A 128 -2.68 0.67 -18.10
CA MET A 128 -4.02 0.24 -18.52
C MET A 128 -4.76 1.27 -19.39
N LEU A 129 -4.31 2.52 -19.44
CA LEU A 129 -4.84 3.55 -20.34
C LEU A 129 -4.02 3.72 -21.60
N LYS A 130 -2.89 3.01 -21.76
CA LYS A 130 -1.97 3.17 -22.87
C LYS A 130 -2.41 2.37 -24.10
N THR A 131 -2.13 2.94 -25.27
CA THR A 131 -2.21 2.20 -26.54
C THR A 131 -1.05 1.23 -26.67
N HIS A 132 -1.18 0.26 -27.58
CA HIS A 132 -0.09 -0.64 -27.95
C HIS A 132 1.20 0.11 -28.33
N ASP A 133 1.10 1.11 -29.22
CA ASP A 133 2.25 1.85 -29.71
C ASP A 133 2.93 2.67 -28.63
N MET A 134 2.14 3.21 -27.69
CA MET A 134 2.67 3.89 -26.50
C MET A 134 3.45 2.92 -25.61
N LEU A 135 2.94 1.71 -25.36
CA LEU A 135 3.65 0.67 -24.60
C LEU A 135 4.92 0.22 -25.32
N VAL A 136 4.88 0.03 -26.65
CA VAL A 136 6.06 -0.32 -27.44
C VAL A 136 7.13 0.78 -27.36
N TRP A 137 6.74 2.05 -27.44
CA TRP A 137 7.67 3.17 -27.32
C TRP A 137 8.32 3.20 -25.91
N GLU A 138 7.52 3.02 -24.87
CA GLU A 138 7.98 3.11 -23.48
C GLU A 138 8.86 1.92 -23.06
N TYR A 139 8.46 0.71 -23.49
CA TYR A 139 9.17 -0.54 -23.17
C TYR A 139 10.20 -0.96 -24.23
N SER A 140 10.68 -0.03 -25.07
CA SER A 140 11.79 -0.31 -25.97
C SER A 140 13.07 -0.69 -25.21
N PRO A 141 14.13 -1.27 -25.85
CA PRO A 141 15.12 -2.22 -25.24
C PRO A 141 15.87 -1.82 -23.97
N GLN A 142 15.68 -0.63 -23.46
CA GLN A 142 16.45 -0.12 -22.32
C GLN A 142 15.91 -0.55 -20.93
N LEU A 143 14.71 -1.13 -20.84
CA LEU A 143 14.03 -1.39 -19.59
C LEU A 143 13.93 -2.87 -19.18
N GLY A 144 14.49 -3.80 -19.94
CA GLY A 144 14.59 -5.23 -19.57
C GLY A 144 13.27 -6.00 -19.51
N ARG A 145 12.20 -5.44 -20.10
CA ARG A 145 10.87 -6.05 -20.22
C ARG A 145 10.47 -6.07 -21.70
N SER A 146 9.86 -7.16 -22.16
CA SER A 146 9.33 -7.16 -23.53
C SER A 146 8.04 -6.36 -23.62
N ALA A 147 7.83 -5.69 -24.76
CA ALA A 147 6.60 -4.96 -25.02
C ALA A 147 5.38 -5.90 -24.95
N GLU A 148 5.52 -7.14 -25.39
CA GLU A 148 4.47 -8.16 -25.37
C GLU A 148 3.99 -8.48 -23.95
N GLN A 149 4.90 -8.56 -22.98
CA GLN A 149 4.54 -8.78 -21.57
C GLN A 149 3.75 -7.59 -20.98
N ALA A 150 4.16 -6.36 -21.32
CA ALA A 150 3.46 -5.16 -20.87
C ALA A 150 2.06 -5.06 -21.49
N ILE A 151 1.94 -5.39 -22.78
CA ILE A 151 0.66 -5.40 -23.52
C ILE A 151 -0.29 -6.44 -22.92
N GLY A 152 0.21 -7.69 -22.69
CA GLY A 152 -0.58 -8.74 -22.08
C GLY A 152 -1.12 -8.33 -20.71
N ALA A 153 -0.28 -7.81 -19.82
CA ALA A 153 -0.68 -7.35 -18.50
C ALA A 153 -1.69 -6.18 -18.53
N THR A 154 -1.61 -5.33 -19.56
CA THR A 154 -2.55 -4.22 -19.75
C THR A 154 -3.92 -4.74 -20.22
N GLN A 155 -3.95 -5.67 -21.17
CA GLN A 155 -5.19 -6.30 -21.65
C GLN A 155 -5.89 -7.05 -20.51
N ASP A 156 -5.18 -7.87 -19.75
CA ASP A 156 -5.72 -8.60 -18.60
C ASP A 156 -6.40 -7.66 -17.60
N ARG A 157 -5.81 -6.49 -17.32
CA ARG A 157 -6.40 -5.49 -16.41
C ARG A 157 -7.63 -4.80 -17.00
N LEU A 158 -7.64 -4.47 -18.28
CA LEU A 158 -8.80 -3.89 -18.96
C LEU A 158 -9.95 -4.89 -19.04
N ASP A 159 -9.67 -6.14 -19.36
CA ASP A 159 -10.67 -7.20 -19.43
C ASP A 159 -11.22 -7.52 -18.03
N TRP A 160 -10.35 -7.50 -17.01
CA TRP A 160 -10.79 -7.62 -15.63
C TRP A 160 -11.74 -6.47 -15.24
N LEU A 161 -11.41 -5.22 -15.59
CA LEU A 161 -12.26 -4.06 -15.31
C LEU A 161 -13.60 -4.15 -16.01
N ARG A 162 -13.64 -4.62 -17.27
CA ARG A 162 -14.87 -4.83 -18.03
C ARG A 162 -15.74 -5.96 -17.48
N ALA A 163 -15.11 -7.02 -16.97
CA ALA A 163 -15.80 -8.22 -16.47
C ALA A 163 -16.29 -8.09 -15.03
N ASN A 164 -15.73 -7.17 -14.25
CA ASN A 164 -16.01 -7.04 -12.81
C ASN A 164 -16.73 -5.74 -12.48
N ASN A 165 -17.63 -5.80 -11.48
CA ASN A 165 -18.37 -4.65 -10.97
C ASN A 165 -17.52 -3.76 -10.02
N SER A 166 -16.23 -3.68 -10.24
CA SER A 166 -15.34 -2.84 -9.45
C SER A 166 -15.22 -1.44 -10.06
N ASP A 167 -15.44 -0.43 -9.26
CA ASP A 167 -15.17 0.96 -9.65
C ASP A 167 -13.66 1.23 -9.62
N TYR A 168 -13.14 1.92 -10.61
CA TYR A 168 -11.75 2.33 -10.67
C TYR A 168 -11.64 3.86 -10.74
N GLU A 169 -10.99 4.47 -9.76
CA GLU A 169 -10.74 5.91 -9.70
C GLU A 169 -9.26 6.20 -9.83
N MET A 170 -8.89 7.09 -10.72
CA MET A 170 -7.51 7.55 -10.90
C MET A 170 -7.42 9.05 -10.69
N ALA A 171 -6.49 9.48 -9.83
CA ALA A 171 -6.15 10.88 -9.66
C ALA A 171 -4.78 11.12 -10.32
N ILE A 172 -4.77 11.88 -11.42
CA ILE A 172 -3.59 12.12 -12.26
C ILE A 172 -3.18 13.60 -12.13
N PRO A 173 -1.90 13.91 -11.92
CA PRO A 173 -1.45 15.30 -11.93
C PRO A 173 -1.66 15.96 -13.31
N LEU A 174 -2.19 17.19 -13.35
CA LEU A 174 -2.38 17.95 -14.59
C LEU A 174 -1.10 18.10 -15.41
N HIS A 175 0.04 18.31 -14.74
CA HIS A 175 1.31 18.46 -15.41
C HIS A 175 1.76 17.18 -16.14
N GLU A 176 1.36 16.00 -15.67
CA GLU A 176 1.65 14.72 -16.34
C GLU A 176 0.98 14.67 -17.71
N MET A 177 -0.29 15.04 -17.78
CA MET A 177 -1.04 15.11 -19.03
C MET A 177 -0.49 16.18 -19.98
N ALA A 178 -0.09 17.32 -19.43
CA ALA A 178 0.50 18.42 -20.20
C ALA A 178 1.88 18.03 -20.75
N SER A 179 2.75 17.41 -19.95
CA SER A 179 4.08 16.93 -20.37
C SER A 179 3.95 15.85 -21.45
N PHE A 180 3.00 14.94 -21.30
CA PHE A 180 2.68 13.94 -22.32
C PHE A 180 2.29 14.63 -23.65
N ALA A 181 1.34 15.56 -23.64
CA ALA A 181 0.87 16.23 -24.85
C ALA A 181 1.97 17.04 -25.56
N ARG A 182 2.93 17.60 -24.82
CA ARG A 182 4.06 18.40 -25.36
C ARG A 182 5.30 17.58 -25.67
N ALA A 183 5.33 16.29 -25.37
CA ALA A 183 6.53 15.44 -25.43
C ALA A 183 7.68 15.99 -24.57
N GLU A 184 7.37 16.46 -23.35
CA GLU A 184 8.34 17.02 -22.41
C GLU A 184 8.69 16.00 -21.30
N GLY A 185 9.86 16.21 -20.67
CA GLY A 185 10.30 15.39 -19.53
C GLY A 185 10.42 13.91 -19.90
N TYR A 186 9.67 13.06 -19.21
CA TYR A 186 9.65 11.62 -19.45
C TYR A 186 9.26 11.25 -20.89
N TYR A 187 8.43 12.05 -21.55
CA TYR A 187 7.89 11.82 -22.89
C TYR A 187 8.73 12.45 -24.02
N THR A 188 9.94 12.92 -23.71
CA THR A 188 10.82 13.52 -24.72
C THR A 188 11.08 12.54 -25.86
N GLY A 189 10.79 12.97 -27.10
CA GLY A 189 10.97 12.13 -28.29
C GLY A 189 9.76 11.24 -28.64
N LEU A 190 8.67 11.27 -27.86
CA LEU A 190 7.44 10.56 -28.20
C LEU A 190 6.78 11.18 -29.44
N PRO A 191 6.58 10.42 -30.55
CA PRO A 191 6.01 10.92 -31.78
C PRO A 191 4.61 11.52 -31.64
N ALA A 192 4.30 12.54 -32.41
CA ALA A 192 3.03 13.27 -32.35
C ALA A 192 1.81 12.41 -32.73
N ASP A 193 1.98 11.51 -33.65
CA ASP A 193 0.95 10.54 -34.10
C ASP A 193 0.59 9.58 -32.96
N ILE A 194 1.59 9.04 -32.23
CA ILE A 194 1.36 8.18 -31.07
C ILE A 194 0.64 8.97 -29.96
N ARG A 195 1.06 10.22 -29.71
CA ARG A 195 0.40 11.08 -28.69
C ARG A 195 -1.06 11.36 -29.02
N ARG A 196 -1.37 11.64 -30.30
CA ARG A 196 -2.75 11.86 -30.74
C ARG A 196 -3.57 10.59 -30.61
N ALA A 197 -3.06 9.43 -31.08
CA ALA A 197 -3.74 8.15 -30.97
C ALA A 197 -3.98 7.77 -29.51
N GLN A 198 -3.03 8.07 -28.63
CA GLN A 198 -3.17 7.83 -27.20
C GLN A 198 -4.30 8.65 -26.57
N ILE A 199 -4.45 9.93 -26.94
CA ILE A 199 -5.56 10.76 -26.42
C ILE A 199 -6.89 10.27 -26.97
N ASP A 200 -6.95 9.92 -28.27
CA ASP A 200 -8.16 9.37 -28.89
C ASP A 200 -8.59 8.09 -28.18
N TRP A 201 -7.64 7.20 -27.87
CA TRP A 201 -7.90 5.99 -27.08
C TRP A 201 -8.42 6.28 -25.67
N MET A 202 -7.87 7.26 -24.96
CA MET A 202 -8.37 7.65 -23.63
C MET A 202 -9.80 8.20 -23.71
N LEU A 203 -10.16 8.92 -24.77
CA LEU A 203 -11.53 9.37 -25.02
C LEU A 203 -12.49 8.18 -25.22
N GLU A 204 -12.07 7.20 -26.03
CA GLU A 204 -12.84 5.97 -26.27
C GLU A 204 -13.02 5.17 -24.96
N LEU A 205 -11.95 4.99 -24.18
CA LEU A 205 -12.02 4.30 -22.89
C LEU A 205 -12.95 5.02 -21.90
N HIS A 206 -12.91 6.35 -21.89
CA HIS A 206 -13.82 7.12 -21.04
C HIS A 206 -15.28 6.88 -21.46
N ASP A 207 -15.58 6.92 -22.76
CA ASP A 207 -16.94 6.70 -23.27
C ASP A 207 -17.46 5.28 -22.97
N GLN A 208 -16.58 4.27 -23.10
CA GLN A 208 -16.93 2.87 -22.87
C GLN A 208 -17.10 2.52 -21.38
N LEU A 209 -16.26 3.10 -20.50
CA LEU A 209 -16.10 2.63 -19.13
C LEU A 209 -16.66 3.57 -18.07
N TYR A 210 -17.03 4.82 -18.43
CA TYR A 210 -17.70 5.71 -17.47
C TYR A 210 -19.09 5.18 -17.12
N PRO A 211 -19.54 5.14 -15.86
CA PRO A 211 -18.87 5.70 -14.66
C PRO A 211 -17.97 4.71 -13.88
N SER A 212 -17.73 3.49 -14.37
CA SER A 212 -16.92 2.50 -13.65
C SER A 212 -15.42 2.89 -13.62
N LEU A 213 -14.93 3.56 -14.68
CA LEU A 213 -13.61 4.21 -14.70
C LEU A 213 -13.79 5.71 -14.60
N ARG A 214 -13.20 6.33 -13.59
CA ARG A 214 -13.25 7.77 -13.35
C ARG A 214 -11.84 8.34 -13.24
N LEU A 215 -11.56 9.35 -14.06
CA LEU A 215 -10.30 10.09 -14.03
C LEU A 215 -10.55 11.46 -13.38
N PHE A 216 -9.69 11.82 -12.45
CA PHE A 216 -9.64 13.12 -11.79
C PHE A 216 -8.29 13.75 -12.05
N LEU A 217 -8.25 15.04 -12.40
CA LEU A 217 -6.97 15.70 -12.64
C LEU A 217 -6.77 16.81 -11.60
N PHE A 218 -5.60 16.79 -10.93
CA PHE A 218 -5.28 17.73 -9.87
C PHE A 218 -4.01 18.55 -10.14
N ASP A 219 -3.91 19.77 -9.60
CA ASP A 219 -2.70 20.59 -9.67
C ASP A 219 -1.68 20.14 -8.61
N ALA A 220 -0.60 19.47 -9.06
CA ALA A 220 0.47 18.99 -8.18
C ALA A 220 1.29 20.12 -7.52
N ARG A 221 1.11 21.38 -7.88
CA ARG A 221 1.69 22.52 -7.15
C ARG A 221 0.91 22.85 -5.87
N ARG A 222 -0.34 22.42 -5.79
CA ARG A 222 -1.24 22.64 -4.65
C ARG A 222 -1.42 21.37 -3.82
N LEU A 223 -1.45 20.23 -4.49
CA LEU A 223 -1.75 18.93 -3.92
C LEU A 223 -0.62 17.96 -4.25
N PHE A 224 -0.02 17.35 -3.25
CA PHE A 224 1.05 16.39 -3.45
C PHE A 224 0.59 14.96 -3.08
N SER A 225 0.92 14.00 -3.92
CA SER A 225 0.80 12.58 -3.60
C SER A 225 1.98 11.79 -4.18
N ALA A 226 2.46 10.82 -3.43
CA ALA A 226 3.28 9.75 -3.98
C ALA A 226 2.40 8.81 -4.83
N PRO A 227 2.98 8.04 -5.76
CA PRO A 227 2.26 7.00 -6.47
C PRO A 227 1.72 5.94 -5.50
N ILE A 228 0.40 5.77 -5.47
CA ILE A 228 -0.28 4.83 -4.60
C ILE A 228 -1.36 4.05 -5.34
N SER A 229 -1.61 2.82 -4.93
CA SER A 229 -2.77 2.02 -5.32
C SER A 229 -3.48 1.52 -4.07
N ILE A 230 -4.80 1.68 -4.01
CA ILE A 230 -5.61 1.28 -2.86
C ILE A 230 -6.69 0.31 -3.35
N PHE A 231 -6.65 -0.91 -2.85
CA PHE A 231 -7.49 -2.03 -3.24
C PHE A 231 -8.61 -2.23 -2.21
N GLY A 232 -9.69 -1.47 -2.37
CA GLY A 232 -10.79 -1.45 -1.42
C GLY A 232 -10.33 -1.11 0.00
N PRO A 233 -10.90 -1.72 1.03
CA PRO A 233 -10.45 -1.59 2.42
C PRO A 233 -9.34 -2.59 2.79
N LEU A 234 -8.85 -3.41 1.84
CA LEU A 234 -8.04 -4.60 2.09
C LEU A 234 -6.54 -4.30 2.10
N LEU A 235 -6.10 -3.41 1.20
CA LEU A 235 -4.68 -3.20 0.93
C LEU A 235 -4.44 -1.82 0.34
N ALA A 236 -3.37 -1.17 0.77
CA ALA A 236 -2.83 0.02 0.10
C ALA A 236 -1.34 -0.19 -0.18
N VAL A 237 -0.89 0.28 -1.35
CA VAL A 237 0.46 0.03 -1.85
C VAL A 237 1.08 1.33 -2.33
N LEU A 238 2.27 1.67 -1.82
CA LEU A 238 3.11 2.74 -2.36
C LEU A 238 4.17 2.14 -3.27
N TYR A 239 4.37 2.74 -4.43
CA TYR A 239 5.39 2.34 -5.36
C TYR A 239 6.71 3.11 -5.13
N LEU A 240 7.80 2.38 -4.89
CA LEU A 240 9.14 2.92 -4.60
C LEU A 240 10.16 2.57 -5.70
N GLY A 241 9.72 2.45 -6.93
CA GLY A 241 10.58 2.10 -8.07
C GLY A 241 10.80 0.59 -8.20
N ARG A 242 11.73 -0.01 -7.45
CA ARG A 242 11.99 -1.45 -7.49
C ARG A 242 11.20 -2.26 -6.46
N ASN A 243 10.53 -1.59 -5.54
CA ASN A 243 9.84 -2.21 -4.43
C ASN A 243 8.48 -1.58 -4.21
N TYR A 244 7.60 -2.34 -3.60
CA TYR A 244 6.33 -1.86 -3.09
C TYR A 244 6.36 -1.81 -1.58
N LEU A 245 5.70 -0.81 -1.01
CA LEU A 245 5.39 -0.73 0.40
C LEU A 245 3.91 -1.01 0.55
N ALA A 246 3.57 -2.21 1.03
CA ALA A 246 2.18 -2.66 1.15
C ALA A 246 1.70 -2.58 2.60
N PHE A 247 0.50 -2.03 2.81
CA PHE A 247 -0.17 -1.89 4.10
C PHE A 247 -1.49 -2.66 4.08
N ARG A 248 -1.69 -3.55 5.05
CA ARG A 248 -2.95 -4.29 5.23
C ARG A 248 -3.68 -3.92 6.52
N ASP A 249 -3.07 -3.11 7.37
CA ASP A 249 -3.76 -2.65 8.57
C ASP A 249 -4.83 -1.60 8.24
N LYS A 250 -5.96 -1.72 8.92
CA LYS A 250 -7.16 -0.93 8.64
C LYS A 250 -6.92 0.58 8.79
N GLU A 251 -6.14 0.99 9.78
CA GLU A 251 -5.93 2.42 10.09
C GLU A 251 -5.13 3.10 8.98
N ARG A 252 -4.03 2.48 8.52
CA ARG A 252 -3.20 3.02 7.43
C ARG A 252 -3.93 2.99 6.08
N VAL A 253 -4.67 1.91 5.79
CA VAL A 253 -5.49 1.82 4.58
C VAL A 253 -6.55 2.93 4.58
N GLN A 254 -7.26 3.16 5.70
CA GLN A 254 -8.23 4.24 5.82
C GLN A 254 -7.59 5.63 5.70
N GLY A 255 -6.41 5.82 6.28
CA GLY A 255 -5.65 7.07 6.12
C GLY A 255 -5.32 7.39 4.66
N LEU A 256 -4.89 6.37 3.89
CA LEU A 256 -4.60 6.52 2.46
C LEU A 256 -5.87 6.68 1.61
N ILE A 257 -6.99 6.03 1.97
CA ILE A 257 -8.30 6.30 1.36
C ILE A 257 -8.68 7.78 1.57
N GLY A 258 -8.58 8.28 2.79
CA GLY A 258 -8.87 9.69 3.11
C GLY A 258 -7.99 10.67 2.34
N HIS A 259 -6.70 10.34 2.15
CA HIS A 259 -5.79 11.12 1.30
C HIS A 259 -6.25 11.14 -0.17
N PHE A 260 -6.60 9.98 -0.73
CA PHE A 260 -7.10 9.91 -2.11
C PHE A 260 -8.42 10.69 -2.28
N ASP A 261 -9.36 10.50 -1.36
CA ASP A 261 -10.65 11.21 -1.38
C ASP A 261 -10.47 12.74 -1.27
N TRP A 262 -9.42 13.20 -0.57
CA TRP A 262 -9.02 14.60 -0.56
C TRP A 262 -8.51 15.07 -1.93
N LEU A 263 -7.63 14.31 -2.60
CA LEU A 263 -7.17 14.63 -3.96
C LEU A 263 -8.33 14.75 -4.95
N VAL A 264 -9.29 13.82 -4.87
CA VAL A 264 -10.49 13.81 -5.73
C VAL A 264 -11.38 15.03 -5.49
N ARG A 265 -11.56 15.40 -4.22
CA ARG A 265 -12.38 16.58 -3.85
C ARG A 265 -11.80 17.89 -4.34
N GLU A 266 -10.47 18.01 -4.28
CA GLU A 266 -9.74 19.22 -4.67
C GLU A 266 -9.26 19.19 -6.13
N SER A 267 -9.67 18.18 -6.92
CA SER A 267 -9.29 18.07 -8.34
C SER A 267 -9.88 19.22 -9.17
N GLU A 268 -9.09 19.74 -10.11
CA GLU A 268 -9.49 20.84 -10.99
C GLU A 268 -10.35 20.37 -12.17
N VAL A 269 -10.12 19.12 -12.63
CA VAL A 269 -10.91 18.52 -13.71
C VAL A 269 -11.63 17.30 -13.16
N SER A 270 -12.94 17.37 -13.14
CA SER A 270 -13.80 16.26 -12.73
C SER A 270 -13.93 15.20 -13.83
N PRO A 271 -14.33 13.97 -13.54
CA PRO A 271 -14.49 12.92 -14.57
C PRO A 271 -15.39 13.31 -15.72
N ARG A 272 -16.38 14.17 -15.51
CA ARG A 272 -17.29 14.65 -16.55
C ARG A 272 -16.61 15.62 -17.53
N ASP A 273 -15.62 16.35 -17.05
CA ASP A 273 -14.92 17.38 -17.81
C ASP A 273 -13.66 16.86 -18.48
N VAL A 274 -13.21 15.64 -18.12
CA VAL A 274 -12.01 14.98 -18.71
C VAL A 274 -12.09 14.91 -20.25
N PRO A 275 -13.20 14.54 -20.89
CA PRO A 275 -13.24 14.49 -22.35
C PRO A 275 -12.99 15.84 -23.02
N GLU A 276 -13.49 16.95 -22.47
CA GLU A 276 -13.23 18.28 -22.98
C GLU A 276 -11.77 18.66 -22.80
N TYR A 277 -11.21 18.41 -21.62
CA TYR A 277 -9.79 18.64 -21.35
C TYR A 277 -8.88 17.86 -22.29
N LEU A 278 -9.16 16.57 -22.53
CA LEU A 278 -8.38 15.73 -23.46
C LEU A 278 -8.44 16.25 -24.91
N ARG A 279 -9.62 16.67 -25.40
CA ARG A 279 -9.75 17.28 -26.73
C ARG A 279 -8.93 18.56 -26.85
N GLY A 280 -8.93 19.37 -25.80
CA GLY A 280 -8.08 20.58 -25.72
C GLY A 280 -6.59 20.24 -25.82
N LEU A 281 -6.12 19.23 -25.10
CA LEU A 281 -4.73 18.74 -25.19
C LEU A 281 -4.40 18.20 -26.60
N ARG A 282 -5.30 17.42 -27.18
CA ARG A 282 -5.13 16.88 -28.54
C ARG A 282 -4.90 17.95 -29.57
N GLY A 283 -5.63 19.06 -29.47
CA GLY A 283 -5.47 20.22 -30.36
C GLY A 283 -4.12 20.95 -30.25
N GLN A 284 -3.39 20.73 -29.13
CA GLN A 284 -2.06 21.31 -28.88
C GLN A 284 -0.91 20.45 -29.40
N ILE A 285 -1.17 19.20 -29.81
CA ILE A 285 -0.15 18.29 -30.32
C ILE A 285 0.20 18.70 -31.75
N GLY A 286 1.39 19.28 -31.89
CA GLY A 286 1.95 19.73 -33.18
C GLY A 286 2.47 18.59 -34.03
#